data_59b751d004c3891505d556b65b72148c
#
_entry.id   59b751d004c3891505d556b65b72148c
#
_cell.length_a   1.000
_cell.length_b   1.000
_cell.length_c   1.000
_cell.angle_alpha   90.00
_cell.angle_beta   90.00
_cell.angle_gamma   90.00
#
_symmetry.space_group_name_H-M   'P 1'
#
loop_
_entity.id
_entity.type
_entity.pdbx_description
1 polymer ?
#
loop_
_entity_poly.entity_id
_entity_poly.type
_entity_poly.pdbx_seq_one_letter_code
_entity_poly.pdbx_strand_id
1 'polypeptide(L)'
;MTLTVGRPVSDHSLQAYVRGEPAPVVFPLSSLRGRWVVLFFYPGDYTCICPTELAAFARRHDEFTAEDAVLLAASTNSCFSHKAWFETDPRLAGVRYPVIADARRELSHAYGVLGEDGTAHRGTYIIDPEGVLLHASVTAHDVGRSVDEVLRVLRAFQTGAMCPADWAPGDATVSGDDDWLARVFPDLIGPELDAIGERAERVAFAAGETIVAEGDPADRFYIIARGEVAISRRGPEGDELKLARLGRGQFFGEVGILAETRRTATVRAIGDVQLLALSWQLFQETLERSDRAERGFAEIVKERIALAR
;
A
#
# COMPACT_ATOMS: atom_id res chain seq x y z
N MET A 1 -4.56 -8.79 22.47
CA MET A 1 -3.63 -8.40 21.40
C MET A 1 -4.12 -7.08 20.84
N THR A 2 -3.32 -6.05 20.74
CA THR A 2 -3.76 -4.76 20.19
C THR A 2 -3.89 -4.89 18.68
N LEU A 3 -5.06 -4.51 18.13
CA LEU A 3 -5.29 -4.47 16.69
C LEU A 3 -4.33 -3.46 16.04
N THR A 4 -3.61 -3.87 15.01
CA THR A 4 -2.57 -3.05 14.38
C THR A 4 -2.65 -3.19 12.87
N VAL A 5 -2.66 -2.06 12.16
CA VAL A 5 -2.58 -2.03 10.69
C VAL A 5 -1.29 -2.72 10.22
N GLY A 6 -1.38 -3.50 9.16
CA GLY A 6 -0.29 -4.33 8.63
C GLY A 6 -0.11 -5.68 9.36
N ARG A 7 -1.03 -6.06 10.25
CA ARG A 7 -0.97 -7.35 10.97
C ARG A 7 -2.25 -8.16 10.73
N PRO A 8 -2.15 -9.50 10.75
CA PRO A 8 -3.32 -10.38 10.67
C PRO A 8 -4.30 -10.10 11.83
N VAL A 9 -5.58 -10.06 11.51
CA VAL A 9 -6.64 -9.97 12.53
C VAL A 9 -6.83 -11.30 13.23
N SER A 10 -7.24 -11.26 14.51
CA SER A 10 -7.59 -12.45 15.26
C SER A 10 -8.86 -13.10 14.67
N ASP A 11 -8.92 -14.43 14.69
CA ASP A 11 -10.13 -15.14 14.28
C ASP A 11 -11.17 -15.07 15.41
N HIS A 12 -12.38 -14.72 15.03
CA HIS A 12 -13.54 -14.63 15.92
C HIS A 12 -14.69 -15.45 15.35
N SER A 13 -15.38 -16.20 16.21
CA SER A 13 -16.66 -16.81 15.85
C SER A 13 -17.75 -15.73 15.88
N LEU A 14 -18.29 -15.41 14.71
CA LEU A 14 -19.27 -14.34 14.54
C LEU A 14 -20.68 -14.91 14.53
N GLN A 15 -21.58 -14.31 15.30
CA GLN A 15 -23.00 -14.60 15.23
C GLN A 15 -23.71 -13.42 14.55
N ALA A 16 -24.42 -13.65 13.48
CA ALA A 16 -25.02 -12.61 12.67
C ALA A 16 -26.52 -12.82 12.40
N TYR A 17 -27.25 -11.72 12.35
CA TYR A 17 -28.53 -11.65 11.66
C TYR A 17 -28.27 -11.55 10.15
N VAL A 18 -28.95 -12.38 9.39
CA VAL A 18 -28.98 -12.32 7.91
C VAL A 18 -30.43 -12.32 7.48
N ARG A 19 -30.82 -11.35 6.66
CA ARG A 19 -32.21 -11.23 6.21
C ARG A 19 -32.62 -12.47 5.41
N GLY A 20 -33.78 -13.04 5.75
CA GLY A 20 -34.33 -14.24 5.13
C GLY A 20 -33.89 -15.54 5.82
N GLU A 21 -32.89 -15.53 6.66
CA GLU A 21 -32.51 -16.69 7.44
C GLU A 21 -33.43 -16.90 8.65
N PRO A 22 -33.89 -18.12 8.91
CA PRO A 22 -34.83 -18.40 10.02
C PRO A 22 -34.17 -18.27 11.40
N ALA A 23 -32.86 -18.44 11.49
CA ALA A 23 -32.08 -18.41 12.72
C ALA A 23 -30.77 -17.62 12.50
N PRO A 24 -30.14 -17.15 13.60
CA PRO A 24 -28.81 -16.55 13.50
C PRO A 24 -27.79 -17.44 12.82
N VAL A 25 -27.01 -16.88 11.91
CA VAL A 25 -25.92 -17.59 11.22
C VAL A 25 -24.65 -17.43 12.06
N VAL A 26 -23.91 -18.53 12.22
CA VAL A 26 -22.62 -18.51 12.95
C VAL A 26 -21.51 -18.95 11.98
N PHE A 27 -20.46 -18.16 11.91
CA PHE A 27 -19.29 -18.46 11.07
C PHE A 27 -18.02 -17.82 11.67
N PRO A 28 -16.83 -18.43 11.45
CA PRO A 28 -15.58 -17.81 11.83
C PRO A 28 -15.20 -16.69 10.84
N LEU A 29 -14.58 -15.62 11.32
CA LEU A 29 -14.08 -14.54 10.45
C LEU A 29 -13.11 -15.09 9.39
N SER A 30 -12.33 -16.10 9.76
CA SER A 30 -11.39 -16.79 8.84
C SER A 30 -12.06 -17.48 7.66
N SER A 31 -13.36 -17.78 7.70
CA SER A 31 -14.10 -18.32 6.54
C SER A 31 -14.22 -17.32 5.37
N LEU A 32 -13.90 -16.07 5.61
CA LEU A 32 -13.91 -15.02 4.59
C LEU A 32 -12.55 -14.79 3.92
N ARG A 33 -11.55 -15.60 4.26
CA ARG A 33 -10.25 -15.59 3.56
C ARG A 33 -10.43 -15.76 2.05
N GLY A 34 -9.56 -15.13 1.28
CA GLY A 34 -9.67 -15.07 -0.18
C GLY A 34 -10.57 -13.95 -0.70
N ARG A 35 -11.22 -13.19 0.19
CA ARG A 35 -12.06 -12.03 -0.15
C ARG A 35 -11.70 -10.83 0.71
N TRP A 36 -11.93 -9.66 0.20
CA TRP A 36 -11.88 -8.43 0.97
C TRP A 36 -13.01 -8.39 1.99
N VAL A 37 -12.74 -7.83 3.18
CA VAL A 37 -13.77 -7.65 4.21
C VAL A 37 -13.81 -6.19 4.64
N VAL A 38 -14.99 -5.59 4.58
CA VAL A 38 -15.27 -4.28 5.16
C VAL A 38 -16.16 -4.50 6.38
N LEU A 39 -15.53 -4.51 7.56
CA LEU A 39 -16.21 -4.62 8.84
C LEU A 39 -16.44 -3.23 9.40
N PHE A 40 -17.69 -2.92 9.71
CA PHE A 40 -18.02 -1.62 10.30
C PHE A 40 -18.93 -1.75 11.53
N PHE A 41 -18.56 -1.07 12.58
CA PHE A 41 -19.32 -1.01 13.82
C PHE A 41 -20.25 0.19 13.82
N TYR A 42 -21.41 0.05 14.46
CA TYR A 42 -22.36 1.13 14.74
C TYR A 42 -22.85 1.05 16.18
N PRO A 43 -23.21 2.18 16.83
CA PRO A 43 -23.56 2.25 18.24
C PRO A 43 -24.70 1.33 18.67
N GLY A 44 -25.78 1.25 17.88
CA GLY A 44 -26.90 0.40 18.28
C GLY A 44 -28.13 0.54 17.40
N ASP A 45 -29.02 -0.43 17.60
CA ASP A 45 -30.33 -0.48 16.97
C ASP A 45 -31.25 0.63 17.50
N TYR A 46 -32.29 0.96 16.72
CA TYR A 46 -33.31 1.97 17.05
C TYR A 46 -32.77 3.38 17.35
N THR A 47 -31.64 3.74 16.72
CA THR A 47 -31.01 5.06 16.87
C THR A 47 -31.29 5.96 15.66
N CYS A 48 -30.85 7.24 15.73
CA CYS A 48 -31.17 8.22 14.68
C CYS A 48 -30.23 8.16 13.48
N ILE A 49 -28.91 8.05 13.71
CA ILE A 49 -27.88 8.10 12.65
C ILE A 49 -27.63 6.72 12.06
N CYS A 50 -27.60 5.65 12.86
CA CYS A 50 -27.24 4.32 12.41
C CYS A 50 -28.04 3.81 11.21
N PRO A 51 -29.38 3.99 11.13
CA PRO A 51 -30.12 3.52 9.97
C PRO A 51 -29.74 4.28 8.68
N THR A 52 -29.29 5.52 8.77
CA THR A 52 -28.82 6.28 7.59
C THR A 52 -27.53 5.71 7.03
N GLU A 53 -26.60 5.29 7.89
CA GLU A 53 -25.36 4.63 7.49
C GLU A 53 -25.61 3.24 6.90
N LEU A 54 -26.39 2.41 7.65
CA LEU A 54 -26.73 1.07 7.19
C LEU A 54 -27.44 1.08 5.81
N ALA A 55 -28.37 2.02 5.61
CA ALA A 55 -29.01 2.21 4.33
C ALA A 55 -28.05 2.72 3.25
N ALA A 56 -27.06 3.55 3.60
CA ALA A 56 -26.06 4.04 2.66
C ALA A 56 -25.15 2.90 2.18
N PHE A 57 -24.65 2.05 3.08
CA PHE A 57 -23.93 0.83 2.71
C PHE A 57 -24.80 -0.13 1.88
N ALA A 58 -26.09 -0.28 2.20
CA ALA A 58 -27.01 -1.12 1.45
C ALA A 58 -27.21 -0.63 0.00
N ARG A 59 -27.31 0.67 -0.21
CA ARG A 59 -27.41 1.24 -1.58
C ARG A 59 -26.17 1.00 -2.43
N ARG A 60 -25.01 0.90 -1.81
CA ARG A 60 -23.72 0.68 -2.50
C ARG A 60 -23.26 -0.79 -2.43
N HIS A 61 -24.09 -1.70 -1.89
CA HIS A 61 -23.72 -3.10 -1.67
C HIS A 61 -23.20 -3.79 -2.93
N ASP A 62 -23.83 -3.55 -4.07
CA ASP A 62 -23.44 -4.18 -5.33
C ASP A 62 -22.07 -3.69 -5.83
N GLU A 63 -21.67 -2.46 -5.49
CA GLU A 63 -20.34 -1.95 -5.78
C GLU A 63 -19.27 -2.64 -4.91
N PHE A 64 -19.52 -2.83 -3.62
CA PHE A 64 -18.61 -3.61 -2.78
C PHE A 64 -18.50 -5.06 -3.26
N THR A 65 -19.62 -5.65 -3.69
CA THR A 65 -19.62 -7.01 -4.25
C THR A 65 -18.82 -7.09 -5.56
N ALA A 66 -18.91 -6.08 -6.42
CA ALA A 66 -18.12 -6.00 -7.65
C ALA A 66 -16.59 -5.90 -7.38
N GLU A 67 -16.21 -5.34 -6.22
CA GLU A 67 -14.83 -5.29 -5.73
C GLU A 67 -14.44 -6.56 -4.93
N ASP A 68 -15.19 -7.65 -5.04
CA ASP A 68 -15.01 -8.89 -4.24
C ASP A 68 -14.93 -8.65 -2.73
N ALA A 69 -15.67 -7.67 -2.24
CA ALA A 69 -15.67 -7.28 -0.84
C ALA A 69 -16.96 -7.70 -0.11
N VAL A 70 -16.80 -8.33 1.04
CA VAL A 70 -17.88 -8.68 1.97
C VAL A 70 -18.10 -7.52 2.93
N LEU A 71 -19.33 -7.00 2.97
CA LEU A 71 -19.75 -6.06 4.01
C LEU A 71 -20.21 -6.82 5.26
N LEU A 72 -19.72 -6.42 6.42
CA LEU A 72 -20.16 -6.88 7.73
C LEU A 72 -20.47 -5.67 8.61
N ALA A 73 -21.73 -5.52 9.03
CA ALA A 73 -22.09 -4.57 10.09
C ALA A 73 -21.96 -5.24 11.45
N ALA A 74 -21.65 -4.50 12.51
CA ALA A 74 -21.57 -5.03 13.86
C ALA A 74 -22.09 -4.02 14.88
N SER A 75 -22.83 -4.48 15.88
CA SER A 75 -23.14 -3.70 17.10
C SER A 75 -23.20 -4.61 18.32
N THR A 76 -23.23 -4.01 19.49
CA THR A 76 -23.35 -4.72 20.78
C THR A 76 -24.78 -5.22 21.08
N ASN A 77 -25.72 -5.06 20.15
CA ASN A 77 -27.07 -5.58 20.26
C ASN A 77 -27.12 -7.08 19.94
N SER A 78 -28.23 -7.73 20.34
CA SER A 78 -28.45 -9.16 20.06
C SER A 78 -29.00 -9.39 18.64
N CYS A 79 -28.85 -10.62 18.12
CA CYS A 79 -29.49 -11.02 16.86
C CYS A 79 -31.02 -10.82 16.86
N PHE A 80 -31.67 -10.97 17.99
CA PHE A 80 -33.13 -10.75 18.12
C PHE A 80 -33.49 -9.26 17.97
N SER A 81 -32.68 -8.37 18.55
CA SER A 81 -32.83 -6.93 18.36
C SER A 81 -32.62 -6.56 16.89
N HIS A 82 -31.54 -7.03 16.25
CA HIS A 82 -31.29 -6.83 14.82
C HIS A 82 -32.47 -7.29 14.00
N LYS A 83 -32.95 -8.54 14.20
CA LYS A 83 -34.08 -9.08 13.46
C LYS A 83 -35.29 -8.16 13.57
N ALA A 84 -35.69 -7.82 14.80
CA ALA A 84 -36.85 -6.99 15.04
C ALA A 84 -36.72 -5.63 14.35
N TRP A 85 -35.60 -4.96 14.46
CA TRP A 85 -35.38 -3.64 13.89
C TRP A 85 -35.28 -3.68 12.36
N PHE A 86 -34.44 -4.56 11.81
CA PHE A 86 -34.21 -4.65 10.37
C PHE A 86 -35.44 -5.12 9.59
N GLU A 87 -36.35 -5.87 10.22
CA GLU A 87 -37.63 -6.30 9.60
C GLU A 87 -38.74 -5.24 9.69
N THR A 88 -38.67 -4.32 10.66
CA THR A 88 -39.74 -3.34 10.92
C THR A 88 -39.40 -1.91 10.44
N ASP A 89 -38.12 -1.55 10.32
CA ASP A 89 -37.72 -0.22 9.84
C ASP A 89 -37.61 -0.22 8.31
N PRO A 90 -38.48 0.53 7.60
CA PRO A 90 -38.46 0.55 6.13
C PRO A 90 -37.16 1.11 5.54
N ARG A 91 -36.39 1.92 6.29
CA ARG A 91 -35.08 2.44 5.85
C ARG A 91 -34.05 1.32 5.66
N LEU A 92 -34.21 0.20 6.40
CA LEU A 92 -33.31 -0.95 6.40
C LEU A 92 -33.75 -2.07 5.46
N ALA A 93 -34.84 -1.91 4.71
CA ALA A 93 -35.38 -2.95 3.82
C ALA A 93 -34.35 -3.43 2.77
N GLY A 94 -33.43 -2.54 2.34
CA GLY A 94 -32.37 -2.86 1.37
C GLY A 94 -31.12 -3.55 1.94
N VAL A 95 -31.02 -3.73 3.28
CA VAL A 95 -29.84 -4.36 3.88
C VAL A 95 -29.84 -5.86 3.59
N ARG A 96 -28.80 -6.33 2.91
CA ARG A 96 -28.61 -7.74 2.50
C ARG A 96 -27.35 -8.38 3.11
N TYR A 97 -26.44 -7.57 3.64
CA TYR A 97 -25.21 -8.04 4.28
C TYR A 97 -25.47 -8.49 5.74
N PRO A 98 -24.62 -9.39 6.29
CA PRO A 98 -24.72 -9.86 7.67
C PRO A 98 -24.57 -8.72 8.69
N VAL A 99 -25.35 -8.79 9.77
CA VAL A 99 -25.28 -7.87 10.89
C VAL A 99 -24.87 -8.64 12.15
N ILE A 100 -23.65 -8.44 12.60
CA ILE A 100 -23.01 -9.17 13.69
C ILE A 100 -23.57 -8.69 15.03
N ALA A 101 -24.00 -9.64 15.83
CA ALA A 101 -24.48 -9.43 17.20
C ALA A 101 -23.33 -9.67 18.19
N ASP A 102 -22.62 -8.62 18.55
CA ASP A 102 -21.52 -8.65 19.52
C ASP A 102 -22.04 -8.39 20.95
N ALA A 103 -23.08 -9.14 21.37
CA ALA A 103 -23.72 -8.96 22.67
C ALA A 103 -22.75 -9.19 23.85
N ARG A 104 -21.68 -9.94 23.64
CA ARG A 104 -20.61 -10.13 24.63
C ARG A 104 -19.52 -9.08 24.57
N ARG A 105 -19.58 -8.19 23.58
CA ARG A 105 -18.62 -7.09 23.38
C ARG A 105 -17.17 -7.54 23.12
N GLU A 106 -16.97 -8.79 22.79
CA GLU A 106 -15.65 -9.37 22.55
C GLU A 106 -15.01 -8.80 21.27
N LEU A 107 -15.81 -8.68 20.20
CA LEU A 107 -15.37 -8.13 18.93
C LEU A 107 -15.12 -6.60 19.06
N SER A 108 -16.06 -5.86 19.64
CA SER A 108 -15.91 -4.41 19.84
C SER A 108 -14.72 -4.07 20.72
N HIS A 109 -14.43 -4.89 21.73
CA HIS A 109 -13.24 -4.75 22.56
C HIS A 109 -11.95 -5.06 21.78
N ALA A 110 -11.94 -6.17 21.03
CA ALA A 110 -10.76 -6.58 20.23
C ALA A 110 -10.40 -5.55 19.17
N TYR A 111 -11.42 -4.88 18.59
CA TYR A 111 -11.25 -3.85 17.56
C TYR A 111 -11.09 -2.43 18.14
N GLY A 112 -11.08 -2.28 19.47
CA GLY A 112 -10.80 -1.00 20.13
C GLY A 112 -11.90 0.05 19.97
N VAL A 113 -13.14 -0.38 19.68
CA VAL A 113 -14.29 0.52 19.49
C VAL A 113 -15.31 0.49 20.63
N LEU A 114 -15.10 -0.33 21.65
CA LEU A 114 -16.03 -0.41 22.77
C LEU A 114 -15.96 0.87 23.62
N GLY A 115 -17.07 1.60 23.67
CA GLY A 115 -17.23 2.77 24.52
C GLY A 115 -17.48 2.41 25.99
N GLU A 116 -17.29 3.37 26.88
CA GLU A 116 -17.52 3.21 28.34
C GLU A 116 -19.00 2.88 28.66
N ASP A 117 -19.91 3.34 27.83
CA ASP A 117 -21.35 3.06 27.93
C ASP A 117 -21.73 1.65 27.49
N GLY A 118 -20.74 0.88 26.96
CA GLY A 118 -20.91 -0.47 26.47
C GLY A 118 -21.49 -0.56 25.07
N THR A 119 -21.60 0.56 24.34
CA THR A 119 -21.91 0.60 22.91
C THR A 119 -20.62 0.70 22.08
N ALA A 120 -20.69 0.39 20.79
CA ALA A 120 -19.53 0.53 19.92
C ALA A 120 -19.47 1.94 19.30
N HIS A 121 -18.28 2.53 19.23
CA HIS A 121 -18.03 3.67 18.36
C HIS A 121 -18.18 3.27 16.88
N ARG A 122 -18.23 4.27 15.97
CA ARG A 122 -18.33 4.04 14.52
C ARG A 122 -16.97 3.65 13.95
N GLY A 123 -16.56 2.41 14.18
CA GLY A 123 -15.33 1.86 13.60
C GLY A 123 -15.54 1.37 12.19
N THR A 124 -14.54 1.54 11.32
CA THR A 124 -14.48 0.96 9.97
C THR A 124 -13.13 0.31 9.77
N TYR A 125 -13.13 -0.93 9.32
CA TYR A 125 -11.95 -1.75 9.14
C TYR A 125 -11.98 -2.41 7.77
N ILE A 126 -10.88 -2.32 7.03
CA ILE A 126 -10.70 -3.02 5.75
C ILE A 126 -9.62 -4.07 5.95
N ILE A 127 -9.97 -5.31 5.65
CA ILE A 127 -9.13 -6.49 5.81
C ILE A 127 -8.95 -7.10 4.42
N ASP A 128 -7.71 -7.43 4.06
CA ASP A 128 -7.39 -8.03 2.77
C ASP A 128 -7.76 -9.54 2.71
N PRO A 129 -7.66 -10.18 1.53
CA PRO A 129 -7.94 -11.60 1.36
C PRO A 129 -7.07 -12.53 2.22
N GLU A 130 -5.86 -12.12 2.58
CA GLU A 130 -4.94 -12.83 3.48
C GLU A 130 -5.31 -12.63 4.94
N GLY A 131 -6.27 -11.71 5.21
CA GLY A 131 -6.77 -11.35 6.53
C GLY A 131 -5.87 -10.44 7.31
N VAL A 132 -5.11 -9.63 6.63
CA VAL A 132 -4.33 -8.55 7.22
C VAL A 132 -5.19 -7.29 7.28
N LEU A 133 -5.17 -6.60 8.41
CA LEU A 133 -5.81 -5.30 8.54
C LEU A 133 -5.03 -4.24 7.78
N LEU A 134 -5.66 -3.59 6.80
CA LEU A 134 -5.03 -2.53 6.02
C LEU A 134 -5.53 -1.12 6.36
N HIS A 135 -6.77 -0.99 6.86
CA HIS A 135 -7.34 0.29 7.26
C HIS A 135 -8.13 0.17 8.56
N ALA A 136 -8.02 1.18 9.41
CA ALA A 136 -8.84 1.37 10.60
C ALA A 136 -9.15 2.85 10.79
N SER A 137 -10.41 3.16 10.95
CA SER A 137 -10.87 4.50 11.34
C SER A 137 -11.97 4.40 12.40
N VAL A 138 -11.96 5.30 13.37
CA VAL A 138 -12.96 5.33 14.44
C VAL A 138 -13.48 6.76 14.60
N THR A 139 -14.79 6.91 14.55
CA THR A 139 -15.49 8.20 14.72
C THR A 139 -16.43 8.14 15.91
N ALA A 140 -16.57 9.24 16.64
CA ALA A 140 -17.54 9.40 17.73
C ALA A 140 -18.99 9.24 17.22
N HIS A 141 -19.93 9.11 18.17
CA HIS A 141 -21.32 8.71 17.87
C HIS A 141 -22.11 9.72 17.02
N ASP A 142 -21.76 10.99 17.07
CA ASP A 142 -22.60 12.08 16.54
C ASP A 142 -22.41 12.34 15.02
N VAL A 143 -21.40 11.73 14.40
CA VAL A 143 -21.09 11.95 12.99
C VAL A 143 -21.10 10.63 12.21
N GLY A 144 -21.98 10.54 11.21
CA GLY A 144 -22.05 9.41 10.29
C GLY A 144 -20.85 9.37 9.33
N ARG A 145 -20.53 8.17 8.84
CA ARG A 145 -19.41 7.92 7.91
C ARG A 145 -19.78 8.26 6.46
N SER A 146 -18.76 8.60 5.67
CA SER A 146 -18.84 8.61 4.23
C SER A 146 -18.62 7.19 3.68
N VAL A 147 -19.64 6.60 3.07
CA VAL A 147 -19.53 5.29 2.41
C VAL A 147 -18.70 5.40 1.11
N ASP A 148 -18.75 6.57 0.46
CA ASP A 148 -17.93 6.86 -0.72
C ASP A 148 -16.43 6.80 -0.38
N GLU A 149 -16.04 7.34 0.79
CA GLU A 149 -14.66 7.28 1.26
C GLU A 149 -14.23 5.84 1.60
N VAL A 150 -15.11 5.05 2.21
CA VAL A 150 -14.81 3.64 2.50
C VAL A 150 -14.57 2.87 1.19
N LEU A 151 -15.38 3.10 0.18
CA LEU A 151 -15.25 2.46 -1.14
C LEU A 151 -14.00 2.95 -1.87
N ARG A 152 -13.71 4.26 -1.79
CA ARG A 152 -12.48 4.85 -2.35
C ARG A 152 -11.23 4.20 -1.76
N VAL A 153 -11.17 4.07 -0.42
CA VAL A 153 -10.02 3.47 0.28
C VAL A 153 -9.88 1.98 -0.05
N LEU A 154 -10.99 1.23 -0.13
CA LEU A 154 -10.96 -0.17 -0.57
C LEU A 154 -10.34 -0.29 -1.96
N ARG A 155 -10.83 0.48 -2.93
CA ARG A 155 -10.31 0.49 -4.31
C ARG A 155 -8.85 0.90 -4.38
N ALA A 156 -8.43 1.85 -3.55
CA ALA A 156 -7.04 2.26 -3.47
C ALA A 156 -6.12 1.09 -3.06
N PHE A 157 -6.50 0.30 -2.04
CA PHE A 157 -5.73 -0.90 -1.67
C PHE A 157 -5.70 -1.96 -2.76
N GLN A 158 -6.79 -2.11 -3.50
CA GLN A 158 -6.91 -3.10 -4.58
C GLN A 158 -6.03 -2.78 -5.79
N THR A 159 -5.62 -1.52 -5.97
CA THR A 159 -4.63 -1.18 -7.02
C THR A 159 -3.29 -1.88 -6.81
N GLY A 160 -2.95 -2.26 -5.57
CA GLY A 160 -1.62 -2.76 -5.20
C GLY A 160 -0.50 -1.73 -5.38
N ALA A 161 -0.84 -0.48 -5.75
CA ALA A 161 0.08 0.60 -6.00
C ALA A 161 -0.01 1.68 -4.90
N MET A 162 0.92 2.62 -4.90
CA MET A 162 0.85 3.78 -4.00
C MET A 162 -0.12 4.81 -4.55
N CYS A 163 -1.21 5.04 -3.83
CA CYS A 163 -2.20 6.06 -4.17
C CYS A 163 -1.85 7.37 -3.46
N PRO A 164 -1.75 8.51 -4.17
CA PRO A 164 -1.50 9.80 -3.55
C PRO A 164 -2.68 10.26 -2.66
N ALA A 165 -2.50 11.36 -1.95
CA ALA A 165 -3.60 12.01 -1.24
C ALA A 165 -4.76 12.32 -2.20
N ASP A 166 -5.99 12.16 -1.71
CA ASP A 166 -7.23 12.40 -2.47
C ASP A 166 -7.41 11.57 -3.75
N TRP A 167 -6.58 10.54 -3.95
CA TRP A 167 -6.71 9.63 -5.09
C TRP A 167 -8.15 9.11 -5.25
N ALA A 168 -8.65 9.12 -6.47
CA ALA A 168 -9.94 8.53 -6.84
C ALA A 168 -9.77 7.46 -7.94
N PRO A 169 -10.70 6.51 -8.08
CA PRO A 169 -10.66 5.51 -9.15
C PRO A 169 -10.56 6.16 -10.53
N GLY A 170 -9.52 5.81 -11.28
CA GLY A 170 -9.18 6.40 -12.57
C GLY A 170 -8.05 7.43 -12.54
N ASP A 171 -7.68 7.91 -11.34
CA ASP A 171 -6.50 8.75 -11.20
C ASP A 171 -5.21 7.93 -11.30
N ALA A 172 -4.13 8.61 -11.68
CA ALA A 172 -2.80 8.01 -11.67
C ALA A 172 -2.41 7.60 -10.25
N THR A 173 -1.83 6.41 -10.12
CA THR A 173 -1.16 5.99 -8.90
C THR A 173 0.28 6.51 -8.92
N VAL A 174 0.84 6.78 -7.74
CA VAL A 174 2.28 7.04 -7.64
C VAL A 174 2.96 5.73 -8.02
N SER A 175 3.58 5.70 -9.21
CA SER A 175 4.30 4.50 -9.63
C SER A 175 5.44 4.26 -8.63
N GLY A 176 5.72 2.99 -8.31
CA GLY A 176 6.86 2.65 -7.45
C GLY A 176 8.19 3.10 -8.06
N ASP A 177 8.19 3.53 -9.33
CA ASP A 177 9.27 4.14 -10.03
C ASP A 177 9.52 5.58 -9.53
N ASP A 178 8.47 6.33 -9.16
CA ASP A 178 8.58 7.73 -8.71
C ASP A 178 9.13 7.84 -7.26
N ASP A 179 8.89 6.85 -6.40
CA ASP A 179 9.46 6.80 -5.04
C ASP A 179 11.01 6.65 -5.07
N TRP A 180 11.56 6.05 -6.13
CA TRP A 180 13.00 5.93 -6.28
C TRP A 180 13.64 7.26 -6.67
N LEU A 181 12.99 8.00 -7.57
CA LEU A 181 13.43 9.33 -7.93
C LEU A 181 13.38 10.24 -6.72
N ALA A 182 12.32 10.20 -5.92
CA ALA A 182 12.20 10.96 -4.68
C ALA A 182 13.26 10.58 -3.62
N ARG A 183 13.69 9.32 -3.56
CA ARG A 183 14.80 8.90 -2.67
C ARG A 183 16.16 9.36 -3.15
N VAL A 184 16.36 9.33 -4.46
CA VAL A 184 17.61 9.76 -5.09
C VAL A 184 17.70 11.28 -5.18
N PHE A 185 16.56 11.95 -5.39
CA PHE A 185 16.43 13.41 -5.54
C PHE A 185 15.41 13.96 -4.53
N PRO A 186 15.74 13.99 -3.23
CA PRO A 186 14.78 14.25 -2.15
C PRO A 186 14.21 15.65 -2.07
N ASP A 187 14.77 16.61 -2.81
CA ASP A 187 14.31 18.00 -2.84
C ASP A 187 13.34 18.27 -3.99
N LEU A 188 13.17 17.30 -4.92
CA LEU A 188 12.26 17.44 -6.04
C LEU A 188 10.85 17.00 -5.65
N ILE A 189 9.85 17.68 -6.17
CA ILE A 189 8.43 17.41 -5.91
C ILE A 189 7.74 16.74 -7.11
N GLY A 190 6.56 16.19 -6.91
CA GLY A 190 5.82 15.36 -7.87
C GLY A 190 5.96 15.73 -9.34
N PRO A 191 5.56 16.95 -9.80
CA PRO A 191 5.65 17.32 -11.23
C PRO A 191 7.08 17.33 -11.80
N GLU A 192 8.10 17.56 -10.97
CA GLU A 192 9.50 17.53 -11.39
C GLU A 192 10.00 16.08 -11.53
N LEU A 193 9.60 15.22 -10.58
CA LEU A 193 9.90 13.78 -10.62
C LEU A 193 9.20 13.10 -11.80
N ASP A 194 7.94 13.46 -12.07
CA ASP A 194 7.16 12.97 -13.21
C ASP A 194 7.88 13.30 -14.53
N ALA A 195 8.32 14.54 -14.70
CA ALA A 195 9.05 14.98 -15.90
C ALA A 195 10.38 14.24 -16.10
N ILE A 196 11.06 13.84 -15.02
CA ILE A 196 12.26 13.00 -15.08
C ILE A 196 11.87 11.56 -15.46
N GLY A 197 10.84 11.02 -14.83
CA GLY A 197 10.33 9.66 -15.09
C GLY A 197 9.90 9.46 -16.55
N GLU A 198 9.27 10.47 -17.17
CA GLU A 198 8.87 10.45 -18.59
C GLU A 198 10.06 10.46 -19.56
N ARG A 199 11.17 11.11 -19.17
CA ARG A 199 12.40 11.23 -19.99
C ARG A 199 13.38 10.08 -19.76
N ALA A 200 13.26 9.35 -18.65
CA ALA A 200 14.09 8.22 -18.32
C ALA A 200 13.68 6.98 -19.11
N GLU A 201 14.64 6.18 -19.53
CA GLU A 201 14.42 4.93 -20.25
C GLU A 201 14.26 3.78 -19.27
N ARG A 202 13.22 2.95 -19.44
CA ARG A 202 13.07 1.69 -18.71
C ARG A 202 13.76 0.59 -19.46
N VAL A 203 14.76 -0.04 -18.83
CA VAL A 203 15.55 -1.12 -19.41
C VAL A 203 15.51 -2.37 -18.53
N ALA A 204 15.50 -3.53 -19.15
CA ALA A 204 15.48 -4.82 -18.46
C ALA A 204 16.68 -5.67 -18.90
N PHE A 205 17.22 -6.43 -17.96
CA PHE A 205 18.34 -7.34 -18.19
C PHE A 205 18.02 -8.70 -17.57
N ALA A 206 18.38 -9.77 -18.25
CA ALA A 206 18.25 -11.12 -17.75
C ALA A 206 19.39 -11.48 -16.77
N ALA A 207 19.18 -12.53 -15.99
CA ALA A 207 20.18 -13.04 -15.06
C ALA A 207 21.56 -13.27 -15.73
N GLY A 208 22.61 -12.71 -15.15
CA GLY A 208 23.99 -12.82 -15.64
C GLY A 208 24.41 -11.83 -16.73
N GLU A 209 23.47 -11.05 -17.29
CA GLU A 209 23.80 -10.05 -18.29
C GLU A 209 24.65 -8.91 -17.71
N THR A 210 25.61 -8.42 -18.50
CA THR A 210 26.41 -7.24 -18.17
C THR A 210 25.66 -5.98 -18.56
N ILE A 211 25.39 -5.12 -17.58
CA ILE A 211 24.67 -3.86 -17.75
C ILE A 211 25.64 -2.76 -18.20
N VAL A 212 26.79 -2.68 -17.53
CA VAL A 212 27.91 -1.82 -17.89
C VAL A 212 29.23 -2.58 -17.68
N ALA A 213 30.20 -2.35 -18.51
CA ALA A 213 31.53 -2.95 -18.35
C ALA A 213 32.56 -1.89 -17.91
N GLU A 214 33.49 -2.30 -17.05
CA GLU A 214 34.64 -1.47 -16.66
C GLU A 214 35.41 -0.98 -17.89
N GLY A 215 35.68 0.32 -17.94
CA GLY A 215 36.37 0.97 -19.07
C GLY A 215 35.43 1.50 -20.17
N ASP A 216 34.14 1.19 -20.17
CA ASP A 216 33.17 1.75 -21.10
C ASP A 216 32.93 3.24 -20.89
N PRO A 217 32.38 3.99 -21.86
CA PRO A 217 31.94 5.36 -21.67
C PRO A 217 30.86 5.45 -20.60
N ALA A 218 30.91 6.48 -19.76
CA ALA A 218 29.90 6.73 -18.72
C ALA A 218 28.81 7.68 -19.26
N ASP A 219 27.86 7.13 -20.00
CA ASP A 219 26.80 7.85 -20.69
C ASP A 219 25.44 7.84 -19.98
N ARG A 220 25.25 6.97 -18.99
CA ARG A 220 23.99 6.76 -18.28
C ARG A 220 24.18 6.56 -16.78
N PHE A 221 23.21 7.04 -16.02
CA PHE A 221 22.99 6.76 -14.61
C PHE A 221 21.83 5.79 -14.46
N TYR A 222 21.92 4.85 -13.52
CA TYR A 222 20.92 3.81 -13.35
C TYR A 222 20.38 3.74 -11.94
N ILE A 223 19.06 3.66 -11.81
CA ILE A 223 18.36 3.36 -10.55
C ILE A 223 17.73 1.96 -10.67
N ILE A 224 17.89 1.12 -9.63
CA ILE A 224 17.38 -0.25 -9.63
C ILE A 224 15.92 -0.23 -9.23
N ALA A 225 15.01 -0.45 -10.19
CA ALA A 225 13.57 -0.54 -9.96
C ALA A 225 13.17 -1.93 -9.41
N ARG A 226 13.79 -3.00 -9.91
CA ARG A 226 13.54 -4.37 -9.47
C ARG A 226 14.78 -5.24 -9.65
N GLY A 227 14.97 -6.22 -8.76
CA GLY A 227 16.07 -7.18 -8.81
C GLY A 227 17.32 -6.68 -8.07
N GLU A 228 18.44 -7.34 -8.32
CA GLU A 228 19.74 -7.06 -7.71
C GLU A 228 20.85 -7.11 -8.75
N VAL A 229 21.89 -6.31 -8.54
CA VAL A 229 23.09 -6.29 -9.38
C VAL A 229 24.34 -6.55 -8.54
N ALA A 230 25.34 -7.18 -9.12
CA ALA A 230 26.69 -7.33 -8.58
C ALA A 230 27.62 -6.33 -9.24
N ILE A 231 28.41 -5.64 -8.42
CA ILE A 231 29.46 -4.73 -8.86
C ILE A 231 30.81 -5.40 -8.63
N SER A 232 31.62 -5.46 -9.67
CA SER A 232 32.96 -6.01 -9.65
C SER A 232 33.92 -5.16 -10.47
N ARG A 233 35.22 -5.30 -10.22
CA ARG A 233 36.27 -4.71 -11.04
C ARG A 233 37.39 -5.73 -11.29
N ARG A 234 38.24 -5.43 -12.27
CA ARG A 234 39.42 -6.23 -12.54
C ARG A 234 40.51 -5.92 -11.50
N GLY A 235 40.98 -6.95 -10.81
CA GLY A 235 42.11 -6.84 -9.88
C GLY A 235 43.45 -6.73 -10.60
N PRO A 236 44.54 -6.41 -9.88
CA PRO A 236 45.88 -6.24 -10.45
C PRO A 236 46.43 -7.51 -11.14
N GLU A 237 46.00 -8.68 -10.70
CA GLU A 237 46.38 -9.97 -11.25
C GLU A 237 45.42 -10.48 -12.33
N GLY A 238 44.42 -9.68 -12.71
CA GLY A 238 43.42 -10.02 -13.71
C GLY A 238 42.22 -10.80 -13.16
N ASP A 239 42.18 -11.03 -11.87
CA ASP A 239 41.06 -11.62 -11.11
C ASP A 239 39.86 -10.65 -10.98
N GLU A 240 38.69 -11.20 -10.71
CA GLU A 240 37.47 -10.40 -10.48
C GLU A 240 37.30 -10.07 -8.99
N LEU A 241 37.47 -8.81 -8.63
CA LEU A 241 37.24 -8.31 -7.28
C LEU A 241 35.78 -7.86 -7.12
N LYS A 242 35.00 -8.53 -6.27
CA LYS A 242 33.63 -8.16 -5.92
C LYS A 242 33.65 -6.95 -4.98
N LEU A 243 33.01 -5.85 -5.39
CA LEU A 243 32.96 -4.61 -4.64
C LEU A 243 31.68 -4.49 -3.82
N ALA A 244 30.52 -4.75 -4.44
CA ALA A 244 29.22 -4.59 -3.77
C ALA A 244 28.11 -5.40 -4.44
N ARG A 245 26.99 -5.54 -3.74
CA ARG A 245 25.68 -5.88 -4.30
C ARG A 245 24.74 -4.71 -4.05
N LEU A 246 23.99 -4.35 -5.07
CA LEU A 246 22.98 -3.31 -4.99
C LEU A 246 21.61 -3.91 -5.35
N GLY A 247 20.60 -3.50 -4.60
CA GLY A 247 19.22 -3.94 -4.78
C GLY A 247 18.28 -2.78 -5.05
N ARG A 248 17.01 -3.09 -5.01
CA ARG A 248 15.91 -2.14 -5.26
C ARG A 248 16.09 -0.81 -4.53
N GLY A 249 15.95 0.33 -5.24
CA GLY A 249 16.08 1.71 -4.70
C GLY A 249 17.51 2.22 -4.58
N GLN A 250 18.50 1.39 -4.87
CA GLN A 250 19.88 1.81 -4.98
C GLN A 250 20.24 2.15 -6.42
N PHE A 251 21.39 2.76 -6.64
CA PHE A 251 21.79 3.28 -7.92
C PHE A 251 23.29 3.03 -8.20
N PHE A 252 23.65 3.14 -9.48
CA PHE A 252 25.03 3.02 -9.95
C PHE A 252 25.26 3.83 -11.24
N GLY A 253 26.54 4.01 -11.58
CA GLY A 253 26.97 4.70 -12.81
C GLY A 253 27.27 6.19 -12.61
N GLU A 254 27.03 6.74 -11.42
CA GLU A 254 27.31 8.13 -11.06
C GLU A 254 28.81 8.47 -11.04
N VAL A 255 29.66 7.51 -10.60
CA VAL A 255 31.11 7.75 -10.43
C VAL A 255 31.73 8.15 -11.75
N GLY A 256 31.50 7.42 -12.82
CA GLY A 256 32.05 7.73 -14.13
C GLY A 256 31.56 9.07 -14.68
N ILE A 257 30.30 9.42 -14.43
CA ILE A 257 29.70 10.70 -14.87
C ILE A 257 30.27 11.87 -14.07
N LEU A 258 30.23 11.82 -12.74
CA LEU A 258 30.62 12.94 -11.87
C LEU A 258 32.14 13.14 -11.79
N ALA A 259 32.92 12.08 -12.00
CA ALA A 259 34.38 12.17 -12.09
C ALA A 259 34.89 12.40 -13.52
N GLU A 260 34.01 12.56 -14.50
CA GLU A 260 34.32 12.73 -15.92
C GLU A 260 35.27 11.65 -16.47
N THR A 261 35.06 10.40 -16.04
CA THR A 261 35.90 9.25 -16.37
C THR A 261 35.10 8.16 -17.07
N ARG A 262 35.77 7.07 -17.43
CA ARG A 262 35.12 5.85 -17.88
C ARG A 262 34.48 5.10 -16.72
N ARG A 263 33.67 4.08 -17.00
CA ARG A 263 33.10 3.17 -15.99
C ARG A 263 34.22 2.58 -15.12
N THR A 264 34.12 2.75 -13.82
CA THR A 264 35.13 2.33 -12.85
C THR A 264 34.95 0.88 -12.39
N ALA A 265 33.86 0.24 -12.77
CA ALA A 265 33.51 -1.13 -12.42
C ALA A 265 32.55 -1.75 -13.45
N THR A 266 32.50 -3.07 -13.47
CA THR A 266 31.53 -3.87 -14.20
C THR A 266 30.31 -4.12 -13.31
N VAL A 267 29.10 -3.96 -13.86
CA VAL A 267 27.83 -4.25 -13.19
C VAL A 267 27.09 -5.34 -13.94
N ARG A 268 26.70 -6.41 -13.23
CA ARG A 268 25.98 -7.57 -13.77
C ARG A 268 24.68 -7.81 -13.02
N ALA A 269 23.65 -8.20 -13.74
CA ALA A 269 22.38 -8.65 -13.17
C ALA A 269 22.56 -9.98 -12.43
N ILE A 270 22.10 -10.09 -11.17
CA ILE A 270 22.12 -11.34 -10.39
C ILE A 270 20.91 -12.22 -10.76
N GLY A 271 19.77 -11.64 -10.96
CA GLY A 271 18.54 -12.23 -11.48
C GLY A 271 17.98 -11.33 -12.57
N ASP A 272 16.70 -11.46 -12.89
CA ASP A 272 16.04 -10.52 -13.79
C ASP A 272 15.97 -9.14 -13.12
N VAL A 273 16.45 -8.11 -13.80
CA VAL A 273 16.61 -6.75 -13.30
C VAL A 273 15.85 -5.78 -14.18
N GLN A 274 15.13 -4.84 -13.55
CA GLN A 274 14.55 -3.68 -14.22
C GLN A 274 15.19 -2.42 -13.67
N LEU A 275 15.64 -1.55 -14.56
CA LEU A 275 16.34 -0.31 -14.23
C LEU A 275 15.63 0.88 -14.87
N LEU A 276 15.72 2.02 -14.20
CA LEU A 276 15.47 3.33 -14.77
C LEU A 276 16.81 3.94 -15.18
N ALA A 277 17.00 4.20 -16.47
CA ALA A 277 18.24 4.74 -17.02
C ALA A 277 18.05 6.21 -17.38
N LEU A 278 18.81 7.10 -16.75
CA LEU A 278 18.88 8.52 -17.07
C LEU A 278 20.12 8.76 -17.95
N SER A 279 19.97 9.48 -19.08
CA SER A 279 21.13 9.97 -19.81
C SER A 279 21.97 10.89 -18.91
N TRP A 280 23.27 11.01 -19.21
CA TRP A 280 24.13 11.85 -18.40
C TRP A 280 23.65 13.30 -18.35
N GLN A 281 23.08 13.80 -19.45
CA GLN A 281 22.51 15.15 -19.52
C GLN A 281 21.30 15.30 -18.60
N LEU A 282 20.35 14.35 -18.64
CA LEU A 282 19.19 14.35 -17.76
C LEU A 282 19.59 14.24 -16.29
N PHE A 283 20.60 13.42 -15.97
CA PHE A 283 21.12 13.29 -14.62
C PHE A 283 21.75 14.59 -14.11
N GLN A 284 22.56 15.27 -14.92
CA GLN A 284 23.14 16.58 -14.56
C GLN A 284 22.06 17.66 -14.38
N GLU A 285 21.15 17.82 -15.36
CA GLU A 285 20.02 18.76 -15.26
C GLU A 285 19.20 18.54 -13.97
N THR A 286 19.09 17.28 -13.54
CA THR A 286 18.36 16.90 -12.33
C THR A 286 19.14 17.25 -11.06
N LEU A 287 20.46 17.02 -11.04
CA LEU A 287 21.32 17.38 -9.93
C LEU A 287 21.35 18.89 -9.68
N GLU A 288 21.42 19.71 -10.73
CA GLU A 288 21.39 21.17 -10.63
C GLU A 288 20.13 21.71 -9.97
N ARG A 289 19.06 20.91 -9.92
CA ARG A 289 17.79 21.26 -9.26
C ARG A 289 17.64 20.72 -7.84
N SER A 290 18.59 19.90 -7.38
CA SER A 290 18.52 19.24 -6.07
C SER A 290 19.83 19.43 -5.30
N ASP A 291 19.94 20.50 -4.55
CA ASP A 291 21.12 20.81 -3.70
C ASP A 291 21.48 19.68 -2.73
N ARG A 292 20.47 18.93 -2.27
CA ARG A 292 20.64 17.84 -1.33
C ARG A 292 21.17 16.58 -2.00
N ALA A 293 20.70 16.29 -3.22
CA ALA A 293 21.21 15.20 -4.02
C ALA A 293 22.65 15.50 -4.46
N GLU A 294 22.97 16.71 -4.92
CA GLU A 294 24.33 17.12 -5.33
C GLU A 294 25.35 16.86 -4.22
N ARG A 295 25.06 17.31 -3.00
CA ARG A 295 25.93 17.06 -1.82
C ARG A 295 26.03 15.58 -1.47
N GLY A 296 24.91 14.85 -1.49
CA GLY A 296 24.89 13.42 -1.20
C GLY A 296 25.68 12.60 -2.22
N PHE A 297 25.56 12.90 -3.51
CA PHE A 297 26.34 12.23 -4.55
C PHE A 297 27.84 12.54 -4.45
N ALA A 298 28.23 13.77 -4.10
CA ALA A 298 29.64 14.12 -3.92
C ALA A 298 30.30 13.30 -2.80
N GLU A 299 29.59 13.00 -1.72
CA GLU A 299 30.10 12.12 -0.64
C GLU A 299 30.19 10.67 -1.09
N ILE A 300 29.14 10.13 -1.72
CA ILE A 300 29.10 8.76 -2.23
C ILE A 300 30.21 8.49 -3.26
N VAL A 301 30.44 9.42 -4.16
CA VAL A 301 31.51 9.33 -5.17
C VAL A 301 32.88 9.26 -4.49
N LYS A 302 33.15 10.08 -3.46
CA LYS A 302 34.39 10.03 -2.70
C LYS A 302 34.60 8.65 -2.03
N GLU A 303 33.56 8.11 -1.40
CA GLU A 303 33.63 6.79 -0.77
C GLU A 303 33.86 5.66 -1.79
N ARG A 304 33.11 5.68 -2.90
CA ARG A 304 33.23 4.65 -3.95
C ARG A 304 34.56 4.70 -4.68
N ILE A 305 35.13 5.89 -4.90
CA ILE A 305 36.49 6.04 -5.45
C ILE A 305 37.54 5.52 -4.46
N ALA A 306 37.34 5.74 -3.15
CA ALA A 306 38.26 5.22 -2.14
C ALA A 306 38.25 3.70 -2.08
N LEU A 307 37.09 3.06 -2.23
CA LEU A 307 36.94 1.60 -2.32
C LEU A 307 37.48 1.01 -3.63
N ALA A 308 37.63 1.85 -4.64
CA ALA A 308 38.13 1.46 -5.97
C ALA A 308 39.66 1.66 -6.11
N ARG A 309 40.36 2.11 -5.08
CA ARG A 309 41.83 2.20 -5.01
C ARG A 309 42.41 1.02 -4.26
#